data_8f603a3b4efa0403531482cf3ade44bd
#
_entry.id   8f603a3b4efa0403531482cf3ade44bd
#
_cell.length_a   1.000
_cell.length_b   1.000
_cell.length_c   1.000
_cell.angle_alpha   90.00
_cell.angle_beta   90.00
_cell.angle_gamma   90.00
#
_symmetry.space_group_name_H-M   'P 1'
#
loop_
_entity.id
_entity.type
_entity.pdbx_description
1 polymer ?
#
loop_
_entity_poly.entity_id
_entity_poly.type
_entity_poly.pdbx_seq_one_letter_code
_entity_poly.pdbx_strand_id
1 'polypeptide(L)'
;MKIAFDAKRAAQNRTGLGNYSRFVIEGLSRYCPENKYLLYTPNERKAKLLGNLSQQENCVVCYPDKAIWKSLSSLWRVSGIKRQLQNDHPAIFHGLSNELPLGIERLKEIKSIVTIHDLIFLRYPNFYSYIDRNIYTYKFRRACQIANSIIAVSECTKRDIIHYFDIPAEKIKVIYQGCDESFLHPADAGLKEEARKQYGLPEKYLLYVGSIESRKNLLLIAKALTKASCDLPLVAIGKHTPYADTVLQYARENGLSNRLLMLHNVSFRYFPAIYQMASLFIYPSFFEGFGIPILEALNSKIPVIGATGSCLEEAGGEHSIYINPENEQELADAIDRVMTNPTLQQEMVEKGTEYAARFGQEILTRQMMEHYLSL
;
A
#
# COMPACT_ATOMS: atom_id res chain seq x y z
N MET A 1 -4.86 9.48 25.77
CA MET A 1 -3.75 10.42 25.43
C MET A 1 -4.04 11.22 24.19
N LYS A 2 -3.20 12.26 23.86
CA LYS A 2 -3.29 12.96 22.59
C LYS A 2 -2.21 12.42 21.64
N ILE A 3 -2.62 12.02 20.43
CA ILE A 3 -1.72 11.50 19.38
C ILE A 3 -1.87 12.38 18.14
N ALA A 4 -0.78 12.91 17.65
CA ALA A 4 -0.72 13.80 16.50
C ALA A 4 -0.19 13.06 15.26
N PHE A 5 -0.80 13.30 14.10
CA PHE A 5 -0.40 12.70 12.83
C PHE A 5 -0.05 13.75 11.78
N ASP A 6 0.98 13.49 11.00
CA ASP A 6 1.08 14.11 9.67
C ASP A 6 0.03 13.50 8.76
N ALA A 7 -1.15 14.11 8.73
CA ALA A 7 -2.31 13.63 7.98
C ALA A 7 -2.39 14.14 6.53
N LYS A 8 -1.33 14.77 5.98
CA LYS A 8 -1.32 15.28 4.60
C LYS A 8 -1.68 14.19 3.60
N ARG A 9 -1.11 12.99 3.74
CA ARG A 9 -1.38 11.87 2.82
C ARG A 9 -2.80 11.32 3.01
N ALA A 10 -3.27 11.18 4.24
CA ALA A 10 -4.65 10.80 4.51
C ALA A 10 -5.65 11.76 3.85
N ALA A 11 -5.37 13.06 3.92
CA ALA A 11 -6.23 14.12 3.43
C ALA A 11 -6.27 14.28 1.91
N GLN A 12 -5.18 13.97 1.20
CA GLN A 12 -4.98 14.42 -0.19
C GLN A 12 -4.57 13.32 -1.17
N ASN A 13 -4.19 12.13 -0.69
CA ASN A 13 -3.62 11.08 -1.53
C ASN A 13 -4.57 9.88 -1.63
N ARG A 14 -4.85 9.44 -2.86
CA ARG A 14 -5.71 8.28 -3.17
C ARG A 14 -4.93 6.99 -3.42
N THR A 15 -3.60 7.03 -3.33
CA THR A 15 -2.74 5.86 -3.54
C THR A 15 -2.36 5.19 -2.21
N GLY A 16 -1.53 4.15 -2.24
CA GLY A 16 -1.15 3.34 -1.08
C GLY A 16 -0.78 4.12 0.18
N LEU A 17 0.03 5.20 0.07
CA LEU A 17 0.40 6.02 1.24
C LEU A 17 -0.81 6.72 1.89
N GLY A 18 -1.77 7.16 1.09
CA GLY A 18 -3.00 7.77 1.61
C GLY A 18 -3.92 6.73 2.23
N ASN A 19 -4.08 5.57 1.58
CA ASN A 19 -4.88 4.46 2.09
C ASN A 19 -4.33 3.96 3.43
N TYR A 20 -3.02 3.74 3.54
CA TYR A 20 -2.36 3.40 4.79
C TYR A 20 -2.61 4.44 5.89
N SER A 21 -2.44 5.72 5.55
CA SER A 21 -2.62 6.79 6.54
C SER A 21 -4.05 6.83 7.08
N ARG A 22 -5.06 6.64 6.21
CA ARG A 22 -6.47 6.55 6.63
C ARG A 22 -6.71 5.28 7.45
N PHE A 23 -6.25 4.13 6.97
CA PHE A 23 -6.37 2.84 7.67
C PHE A 23 -5.89 2.92 9.12
N VAL A 24 -4.71 3.52 9.35
CA VAL A 24 -4.15 3.68 10.71
C VAL A 24 -5.02 4.61 11.56
N ILE A 25 -5.40 5.80 11.02
CA ILE A 25 -6.17 6.78 11.79
C ILE A 25 -7.59 6.26 12.06
N GLU A 26 -8.25 5.66 11.08
CA GLU A 26 -9.60 5.07 11.22
C GLU A 26 -9.60 3.93 12.24
N GLY A 27 -8.62 3.03 12.15
CA GLY A 27 -8.46 1.95 13.12
C GLY A 27 -8.29 2.46 14.53
N LEU A 28 -7.38 3.42 14.74
CA LEU A 28 -7.15 4.01 16.07
C LEU A 28 -8.38 4.75 16.59
N SER A 29 -9.07 5.52 15.74
CA SER A 29 -10.29 6.22 16.14
C SER A 29 -11.40 5.26 16.55
N ARG A 30 -11.51 4.11 15.87
CA ARG A 30 -12.57 3.11 16.08
C ARG A 30 -12.28 2.17 17.28
N TYR A 31 -11.05 1.66 17.37
CA TYR A 31 -10.70 0.60 18.34
C TYR A 31 -10.01 1.12 19.61
N CYS A 32 -9.63 2.42 19.63
CA CYS A 32 -9.03 3.08 20.79
C CYS A 32 -9.67 4.47 20.98
N PRO A 33 -11.02 4.55 21.15
CA PRO A 33 -11.78 5.80 21.15
C PRO A 33 -11.50 6.70 22.36
N GLU A 34 -10.90 6.19 23.41
CA GLU A 34 -10.51 6.94 24.60
C GLU A 34 -9.38 7.96 24.37
N ASN A 35 -8.73 7.89 23.20
CA ASN A 35 -7.64 8.79 22.83
C ASN A 35 -8.16 9.93 21.96
N LYS A 36 -7.39 11.04 21.88
CA LYS A 36 -7.65 12.16 21.00
C LYS A 36 -6.62 12.21 19.88
N TYR A 37 -7.10 12.28 18.65
CA TYR A 37 -6.29 12.23 17.44
C TYR A 37 -6.25 13.59 16.74
N LEU A 38 -5.07 14.20 16.65
CA LEU A 38 -4.85 15.49 16.01
C LEU A 38 -4.31 15.28 14.60
N LEU A 39 -5.11 15.64 13.59
CA LEU A 39 -4.83 15.36 12.18
C LEU A 39 -4.27 16.63 11.51
N TYR A 40 -2.95 16.77 11.49
CA TYR A 40 -2.29 17.93 10.90
C TYR A 40 -2.25 17.83 9.37
N THR A 41 -2.92 18.75 8.70
CA THR A 41 -2.93 18.85 7.23
C THR A 41 -2.71 20.29 6.76
N PRO A 42 -1.88 20.50 5.73
CA PRO A 42 -1.45 21.85 5.35
C PRO A 42 -2.51 22.68 4.61
N ASN A 43 -3.58 22.05 4.10
CA ASN A 43 -4.54 22.74 3.23
C ASN A 43 -5.96 22.19 3.41
N GLU A 44 -6.84 23.01 3.92
CA GLU A 44 -8.25 22.69 4.16
C GLU A 44 -9.01 22.34 2.87
N ARG A 45 -8.83 23.14 1.80
CA ARG A 45 -9.52 22.91 0.53
C ARG A 45 -9.17 21.57 -0.12
N LYS A 46 -8.03 21.00 0.23
CA LYS A 46 -7.54 19.70 -0.27
C LYS A 46 -7.80 18.54 0.69
N ALA A 47 -8.44 18.78 1.85
CA ALA A 47 -8.64 17.77 2.88
C ALA A 47 -9.88 16.86 2.65
N LYS A 48 -10.35 16.79 1.41
CA LYS A 48 -11.61 16.08 1.03
C LYS A 48 -11.63 14.58 1.36
N LEU A 49 -10.47 13.94 1.46
CA LEU A 49 -10.38 12.50 1.71
C LEU A 49 -10.42 12.14 3.21
N LEU A 50 -10.47 13.13 4.10
CA LEU A 50 -10.68 12.88 5.53
C LEU A 50 -12.14 12.55 5.87
N GLY A 51 -13.11 12.92 4.99
CA GLY A 51 -14.51 12.50 5.04
C GLY A 51 -15.02 12.18 6.44
N ASN A 52 -15.30 10.89 6.68
CA ASN A 52 -15.82 10.39 7.95
C ASN A 52 -14.87 10.65 9.15
N LEU A 53 -13.55 10.66 8.95
CA LEU A 53 -12.59 10.94 10.04
C LEU A 53 -12.77 12.34 10.65
N SER A 54 -13.13 13.32 9.81
CA SER A 54 -13.39 14.70 10.30
C SER A 54 -14.67 14.83 11.11
N GLN A 55 -15.54 13.81 11.09
CA GLN A 55 -16.82 13.76 11.82
C GLN A 55 -16.72 12.95 13.12
N GLN A 56 -15.61 12.25 13.35
CA GLN A 56 -15.40 11.49 14.58
C GLN A 56 -15.12 12.43 15.76
N GLU A 57 -15.79 12.24 16.89
CA GLU A 57 -15.64 13.10 18.09
C GLU A 57 -14.22 13.13 18.66
N ASN A 58 -13.48 12.03 18.50
CA ASN A 58 -12.11 11.88 18.97
C ASN A 58 -11.05 12.34 17.95
N CYS A 59 -11.44 12.79 16.75
CA CYS A 59 -10.56 13.29 15.71
C CYS A 59 -10.70 14.81 15.55
N VAL A 60 -9.58 15.51 15.57
CA VAL A 60 -9.53 16.97 15.34
C VAL A 60 -8.61 17.27 14.16
N VAL A 61 -9.17 17.89 13.11
CA VAL A 61 -8.36 18.31 11.96
C VAL A 61 -7.69 19.64 12.27
N CYS A 62 -6.35 19.66 12.18
CA CYS A 62 -5.53 20.82 12.50
C CYS A 62 -4.93 21.42 11.22
N TYR A 63 -5.23 22.71 10.98
CA TYR A 63 -4.71 23.49 9.87
C TYR A 63 -3.69 24.53 10.35
N PRO A 64 -2.88 25.14 9.44
CA PRO A 64 -2.05 26.28 9.79
C PRO A 64 -2.84 27.42 10.45
N ASP A 65 -2.45 27.81 11.65
CA ASP A 65 -3.10 28.85 12.45
C ASP A 65 -2.87 30.28 11.92
N LYS A 66 -1.69 30.53 11.32
CA LYS A 66 -1.31 31.86 10.83
C LYS A 66 -1.51 31.99 9.32
N ALA A 67 -1.94 33.17 8.88
CA ALA A 67 -2.17 33.49 7.47
C ALA A 67 -0.95 33.19 6.57
N ILE A 68 0.26 33.53 7.05
CA ILE A 68 1.50 33.26 6.32
C ILE A 68 1.71 31.76 6.01
N TRP A 69 1.34 30.90 6.95
CA TRP A 69 1.46 29.45 6.78
C TRP A 69 0.39 28.87 5.87
N LYS A 70 -0.78 29.51 5.74
CA LYS A 70 -1.80 29.12 4.75
C LYS A 70 -1.28 29.27 3.32
N SER A 71 -0.49 30.33 3.07
CA SER A 71 0.18 30.56 1.77
C SER A 71 1.40 29.67 1.57
N LEU A 72 2.18 29.42 2.64
CA LEU A 72 3.40 28.61 2.64
C LEU A 72 3.15 27.20 3.23
N SER A 73 2.05 26.59 2.84
CA SER A 73 1.55 25.34 3.44
C SER A 73 2.53 24.17 3.42
N SER A 74 3.39 24.08 2.40
CA SER A 74 4.44 23.04 2.32
C SER A 74 5.56 23.29 3.33
N LEU A 75 5.95 24.54 3.55
CA LEU A 75 6.96 24.92 4.55
C LEU A 75 6.42 24.78 5.97
N TRP A 76 5.12 25.06 6.17
CA TRP A 76 4.48 24.83 7.46
C TRP A 76 4.62 23.37 7.91
N ARG A 77 4.33 22.42 7.04
CA ARG A 77 4.47 20.98 7.35
C ARG A 77 5.92 20.61 7.72
N VAL A 78 6.89 21.25 7.08
CA VAL A 78 8.32 20.96 7.29
C VAL A 78 8.86 21.57 8.57
N SER A 79 8.46 22.81 8.93
CA SER A 79 9.02 23.53 10.08
C SER A 79 8.02 24.31 10.92
N GLY A 80 6.98 24.88 10.33
CA GLY A 80 5.99 25.73 11.01
C GLY A 80 5.11 24.98 12.01
N ILE A 81 4.83 23.71 11.76
CA ILE A 81 3.98 22.84 12.58
C ILE A 81 4.45 22.73 14.04
N LYS A 82 5.76 22.87 14.31
CA LYS A 82 6.33 22.72 15.66
C LYS A 82 5.67 23.59 16.70
N ARG A 83 5.37 24.85 16.35
CA ARG A 83 4.73 25.79 17.30
C ARG A 83 3.34 25.31 17.70
N GLN A 84 2.57 24.76 16.74
CA GLN A 84 1.26 24.21 17.06
C GLN A 84 1.40 22.94 17.91
N LEU A 85 2.35 22.06 17.61
CA LEU A 85 2.65 20.87 18.43
C LEU A 85 3.02 21.25 19.87
N GLN A 86 3.79 22.34 20.06
CA GLN A 86 4.10 22.84 21.39
C GLN A 86 2.85 23.34 22.15
N ASN A 87 1.91 23.96 21.47
CA ASN A 87 0.66 24.45 22.08
C ASN A 87 -0.34 23.32 22.36
N ASP A 88 -0.40 22.31 21.48
CA ASP A 88 -1.36 21.22 21.57
C ASP A 88 -0.91 20.10 22.52
N HIS A 89 0.39 20.05 22.84
CA HIS A 89 1.02 19.07 23.75
C HIS A 89 0.59 17.62 23.49
N PRO A 90 0.75 17.07 22.25
CA PRO A 90 0.53 15.65 22.05
C PRO A 90 1.62 14.82 22.74
N ALA A 91 1.27 13.66 23.26
CA ALA A 91 2.26 12.72 23.77
C ALA A 91 3.11 12.10 22.63
N ILE A 92 2.47 11.89 21.47
CA ILE A 92 3.10 11.28 20.31
C ILE A 92 2.84 12.14 19.07
N PHE A 93 3.86 12.27 18.22
CA PHE A 93 3.74 12.72 16.83
C PHE A 93 4.18 11.60 15.89
N HIS A 94 3.26 11.16 15.02
CA HIS A 94 3.53 10.11 14.05
C HIS A 94 3.54 10.63 12.61
N GLY A 95 4.70 10.58 11.97
CA GLY A 95 4.87 10.81 10.53
C GLY A 95 4.51 9.56 9.75
N LEU A 96 3.31 9.51 9.18
CA LEU A 96 2.76 8.32 8.51
C LEU A 96 3.36 8.04 7.11
N SER A 97 4.26 8.87 6.61
CA SER A 97 4.75 8.77 5.23
C SER A 97 6.20 9.20 5.07
N ASN A 98 7.11 8.44 5.67
CA ASN A 98 8.57 8.50 5.51
C ASN A 98 9.24 9.80 5.98
N GLU A 99 8.51 10.77 6.51
CA GLU A 99 9.05 12.09 6.84
C GLU A 99 8.64 12.54 8.25
N LEU A 100 9.52 13.32 8.90
CA LEU A 100 9.25 14.05 10.14
C LEU A 100 9.57 15.55 9.97
N PRO A 101 8.88 16.45 10.70
CA PRO A 101 9.18 17.87 10.69
C PRO A 101 10.62 18.16 11.14
N LEU A 102 11.21 19.20 10.59
CA LEU A 102 12.56 19.66 11.00
C LEU A 102 12.52 20.17 12.44
N GLY A 103 13.40 19.64 13.29
CA GLY A 103 13.53 20.06 14.68
C GLY A 103 12.48 19.47 15.62
N ILE A 104 11.74 18.41 15.22
CA ILE A 104 10.83 17.66 16.10
C ILE A 104 11.60 17.05 17.28
N GLU A 105 12.85 16.66 17.06
CA GLU A 105 13.76 16.11 18.08
C GLU A 105 14.09 17.07 19.23
N ARG A 106 13.76 18.35 19.07
CA ARG A 106 13.91 19.38 20.12
C ARG A 106 12.71 19.46 21.05
N LEU A 107 11.58 18.87 20.65
CA LEU A 107 10.34 18.82 21.44
C LEU A 107 10.38 17.55 22.32
N LYS A 108 11.21 17.55 23.36
CA LYS A 108 11.54 16.35 24.16
C LYS A 108 10.34 15.69 24.84
N GLU A 109 9.27 16.45 25.07
CA GLU A 109 8.01 15.96 25.67
C GLU A 109 7.14 15.18 24.66
N ILE A 110 7.46 15.28 23.37
CA ILE A 110 6.71 14.63 22.30
C ILE A 110 7.53 13.48 21.74
N LYS A 111 7.05 12.26 21.90
CA LYS A 111 7.68 11.09 21.27
C LYS A 111 7.38 11.09 19.76
N SER A 112 8.43 11.06 18.96
CA SER A 112 8.29 11.08 17.49
C SER A 112 8.44 9.68 16.90
N ILE A 113 7.50 9.29 16.05
CA ILE A 113 7.48 8.02 15.33
C ILE A 113 7.43 8.33 13.83
N VAL A 114 8.10 7.53 13.02
CA VAL A 114 7.98 7.58 11.56
C VAL A 114 7.69 6.21 10.99
N THR A 115 6.68 6.12 10.11
CA THR A 115 6.49 4.92 9.27
C THR A 115 7.33 5.04 8.01
N ILE A 116 8.14 4.02 7.73
CA ILE A 116 8.88 3.83 6.49
C ILE A 116 8.19 2.75 5.67
N HIS A 117 7.79 3.12 4.44
CA HIS A 117 7.07 2.22 3.56
C HIS A 117 7.98 1.35 2.71
N ASP A 118 9.04 1.93 2.17
CA ASP A 118 10.05 1.23 1.38
C ASP A 118 11.31 2.08 1.24
N LEU A 119 12.38 1.45 0.75
CA LEU A 119 13.61 2.09 0.31
C LEU A 119 13.97 1.65 -1.12
N ILE A 120 12.95 1.49 -1.97
CA ILE A 120 13.09 1.03 -3.37
C ILE A 120 14.09 1.87 -4.14
N PHE A 121 14.11 3.18 -3.92
CA PHE A 121 15.03 4.11 -4.58
C PHE A 121 16.52 3.87 -4.25
N LEU A 122 16.83 3.14 -3.19
CA LEU A 122 18.19 2.70 -2.85
C LEU A 122 18.46 1.30 -3.40
N ARG A 123 17.51 0.39 -3.31
CA ARG A 123 17.66 -1.00 -3.76
C ARG A 123 17.64 -1.11 -5.28
N TYR A 124 16.81 -0.33 -5.95
CA TYR A 124 16.63 -0.29 -7.40
C TYR A 124 16.79 1.14 -7.93
N PRO A 125 18.02 1.69 -7.89
CA PRO A 125 18.28 3.10 -8.22
C PRO A 125 17.87 3.47 -9.66
N ASN A 126 17.81 2.50 -10.57
CA ASN A 126 17.45 2.73 -11.97
C ASN A 126 15.98 3.10 -12.20
N PHE A 127 15.11 2.87 -11.21
CA PHE A 127 13.70 3.30 -11.29
C PHE A 127 13.48 4.76 -10.87
N TYR A 128 14.52 5.45 -10.39
CA TYR A 128 14.41 6.81 -9.87
C TYR A 128 15.45 7.74 -10.48
N SER A 129 15.10 9.02 -10.63
CA SER A 129 16.09 10.03 -11.02
C SER A 129 17.15 10.18 -9.94
N TYR A 130 18.38 10.57 -10.34
CA TYR A 130 19.48 10.83 -9.40
C TYR A 130 19.11 11.89 -8.35
N ILE A 131 18.38 12.94 -8.76
CA ILE A 131 17.97 14.04 -7.87
C ILE A 131 16.97 13.53 -6.84
N ASP A 132 15.90 12.84 -7.28
CA ASP A 132 14.88 12.30 -6.38
C ASP A 132 15.47 11.32 -5.38
N ARG A 133 16.37 10.44 -5.83
CA ARG A 133 17.06 9.48 -4.99
C ARG A 133 17.86 10.16 -3.87
N ASN A 134 18.61 11.23 -4.17
CA ASN A 134 19.36 11.96 -3.15
C ASN A 134 18.45 12.69 -2.16
N ILE A 135 17.37 13.30 -2.65
CA ILE A 135 16.38 13.98 -1.80
C ILE A 135 15.71 12.98 -0.85
N TYR A 136 15.25 11.82 -1.37
CA TYR A 136 14.62 10.79 -0.54
C TYR A 136 15.59 10.18 0.44
N THR A 137 16.84 9.88 0.02
CA THR A 137 17.89 9.38 0.91
C THR A 137 18.11 10.32 2.10
N TYR A 138 18.29 11.61 1.83
CA TYR A 138 18.48 12.60 2.89
C TYR A 138 17.28 12.67 3.85
N LYS A 139 16.06 12.78 3.31
CA LYS A 139 14.85 12.95 4.11
C LYS A 139 14.54 11.72 4.96
N PHE A 140 14.59 10.52 4.38
CA PHE A 140 14.23 9.28 5.05
C PHE A 140 15.28 8.91 6.09
N ARG A 141 16.58 8.99 5.73
CA ARG A 141 17.66 8.75 6.68
C ARG A 141 17.55 9.69 7.88
N ARG A 142 17.36 10.98 7.62
CA ARG A 142 17.18 11.96 8.70
C ARG A 142 15.97 11.62 9.57
N ALA A 143 14.81 11.30 8.98
CA ALA A 143 13.62 10.93 9.75
C ALA A 143 13.89 9.70 10.64
N CYS A 144 14.56 8.67 10.11
CA CYS A 144 14.95 7.49 10.87
C CYS A 144 15.94 7.83 12.02
N GLN A 145 16.90 8.73 11.78
CA GLN A 145 17.88 9.11 12.80
C GLN A 145 17.25 9.86 13.98
N ILE A 146 16.35 10.82 13.70
CA ILE A 146 15.77 11.70 14.72
C ILE A 146 14.52 11.14 15.41
N ALA A 147 13.83 10.18 14.82
CA ALA A 147 12.67 9.53 15.43
C ALA A 147 13.03 8.82 16.74
N ASN A 148 12.14 8.81 17.72
CA ASN A 148 12.28 7.96 18.90
C ASN A 148 12.08 6.49 18.53
N SER A 149 11.16 6.19 17.62
CA SER A 149 10.95 4.86 17.09
C SER A 149 10.55 4.90 15.62
N ILE A 150 10.80 3.80 14.90
CA ILE A 150 10.49 3.64 13.49
C ILE A 150 9.52 2.47 13.34
N ILE A 151 8.48 2.66 12.56
CA ILE A 151 7.63 1.57 12.10
C ILE A 151 8.03 1.21 10.69
N ALA A 152 8.44 -0.03 10.47
CA ALA A 152 8.63 -0.62 9.16
C ALA A 152 7.38 -1.42 8.77
N VAL A 153 6.90 -1.28 7.54
CA VAL A 153 5.68 -1.95 7.07
C VAL A 153 5.88 -3.42 6.71
N SER A 154 7.11 -3.89 6.74
CA SER A 154 7.50 -5.30 6.52
C SER A 154 8.88 -5.58 7.14
N GLU A 155 9.19 -6.85 7.36
CA GLU A 155 10.55 -7.27 7.74
C GLU A 155 11.57 -6.94 6.65
N CYS A 156 11.15 -7.01 5.37
CA CYS A 156 11.97 -6.57 4.25
C CYS A 156 12.36 -5.09 4.37
N THR A 157 11.39 -4.20 4.63
CA THR A 157 11.65 -2.78 4.86
C THR A 157 12.54 -2.55 6.08
N LYS A 158 12.34 -3.31 7.17
CA LYS A 158 13.22 -3.26 8.35
C LYS A 158 14.66 -3.60 8.00
N ARG A 159 14.89 -4.70 7.26
CA ARG A 159 16.24 -5.06 6.78
C ARG A 159 16.88 -3.96 5.95
N ASP A 160 16.10 -3.33 5.07
CA ASP A 160 16.58 -2.22 4.22
C ASP A 160 16.97 -0.99 5.07
N ILE A 161 16.18 -0.63 6.08
CA ILE A 161 16.49 0.50 6.98
C ILE A 161 17.79 0.24 7.73
N ILE A 162 18.00 -0.96 8.26
CA ILE A 162 19.25 -1.34 8.93
C ILE A 162 20.41 -1.26 7.94
N HIS A 163 20.27 -1.87 6.76
CA HIS A 163 21.33 -1.97 5.77
C HIS A 163 21.74 -0.63 5.18
N TYR A 164 20.78 0.20 4.75
CA TYR A 164 21.10 1.44 4.01
C TYR A 164 21.31 2.65 4.92
N PHE A 165 20.71 2.67 6.11
CA PHE A 165 20.74 3.83 7.00
C PHE A 165 21.52 3.60 8.29
N ASP A 166 21.97 2.36 8.54
CA ASP A 166 22.72 1.97 9.74
C ASP A 166 21.94 2.30 11.03
N ILE A 167 20.64 2.00 11.02
CA ILE A 167 19.76 2.21 12.17
C ILE A 167 19.71 0.93 13.01
N PRO A 168 19.88 1.03 14.34
CA PRO A 168 19.81 -0.12 15.24
C PRO A 168 18.45 -0.84 15.15
N ALA A 169 18.47 -2.17 15.15
CA ALA A 169 17.29 -3.01 14.95
C ALA A 169 16.22 -2.81 16.05
N GLU A 170 16.64 -2.51 17.29
CA GLU A 170 15.78 -2.25 18.44
C GLU A 170 14.95 -0.96 18.30
N LYS A 171 15.39 -0.02 17.46
CA LYS A 171 14.65 1.21 17.13
C LYS A 171 13.52 0.97 16.15
N ILE A 172 13.46 -0.21 15.51
CA ILE A 172 12.55 -0.51 14.41
C ILE A 172 11.55 -1.59 14.82
N LYS A 173 10.28 -1.22 14.90
CA LYS A 173 9.16 -2.15 15.07
C LYS A 173 8.54 -2.46 13.72
N VAL A 174 8.32 -3.73 13.41
CA VAL A 174 7.51 -4.10 12.24
C VAL A 174 6.04 -4.11 12.65
N ILE A 175 5.23 -3.33 11.93
CA ILE A 175 3.77 -3.34 11.99
C ILE A 175 3.30 -3.33 10.55
N TYR A 176 2.68 -4.43 10.14
CA TYR A 176 2.23 -4.64 8.77
C TYR A 176 1.11 -3.68 8.36
N GLN A 177 0.73 -3.75 7.10
CA GLN A 177 -0.41 -3.03 6.54
C GLN A 177 -1.59 -3.98 6.36
N GLY A 178 -2.80 -3.45 6.46
CA GLY A 178 -4.02 -4.14 6.07
C GLY A 178 -4.58 -3.59 4.75
N CYS A 179 -5.60 -4.23 4.23
CA CYS A 179 -6.40 -3.73 3.11
C CYS A 179 -7.73 -3.15 3.61
N ASP A 180 -8.48 -2.54 2.70
CA ASP A 180 -9.81 -2.00 2.99
C ASP A 180 -10.81 -3.10 3.39
N GLU A 181 -11.66 -2.83 4.38
CA GLU A 181 -12.66 -3.78 4.90
C GLU A 181 -13.63 -4.28 3.81
N SER A 182 -13.85 -3.51 2.74
CA SER A 182 -14.73 -3.91 1.64
C SER A 182 -14.31 -5.20 0.93
N PHE A 183 -13.02 -5.57 1.00
CA PHE A 183 -12.53 -6.84 0.44
C PHE A 183 -12.84 -8.06 1.32
N LEU A 184 -13.17 -7.85 2.60
CA LEU A 184 -13.51 -8.93 3.55
C LEU A 184 -14.94 -9.45 3.36
N HIS A 185 -15.79 -8.69 2.68
CA HIS A 185 -17.22 -8.99 2.52
C HIS A 185 -17.53 -9.39 1.09
N PRO A 186 -18.50 -10.32 0.88
CA PRO A 186 -19.01 -10.62 -0.45
C PRO A 186 -19.57 -9.36 -1.11
N ALA A 187 -19.11 -9.05 -2.31
CA ALA A 187 -19.69 -7.99 -3.11
C ALA A 187 -21.09 -8.39 -3.58
N ASP A 188 -22.01 -7.44 -3.57
CA ASP A 188 -23.39 -7.64 -4.04
C ASP A 188 -23.43 -8.12 -5.50
N ALA A 189 -24.39 -9.01 -5.82
CA ALA A 189 -24.51 -9.56 -7.16
C ALA A 189 -24.82 -8.49 -8.22
N GLY A 190 -25.61 -7.47 -7.85
CA GLY A 190 -25.88 -6.32 -8.72
C GLY A 190 -24.63 -5.52 -8.99
N LEU A 191 -23.77 -5.32 -7.98
CA LEU A 191 -22.49 -4.62 -8.15
C LEU A 191 -21.53 -5.40 -9.06
N LYS A 192 -21.50 -6.74 -8.97
CA LYS A 192 -20.71 -7.59 -9.87
C LYS A 192 -21.19 -7.47 -11.31
N GLU A 193 -22.49 -7.51 -11.53
CA GLU A 193 -23.07 -7.36 -12.87
C GLU A 193 -22.89 -5.95 -13.43
N GLU A 194 -23.03 -4.90 -12.60
CA GLU A 194 -22.73 -3.52 -12.98
C GLU A 194 -21.27 -3.36 -13.40
N ALA A 195 -20.33 -3.90 -12.59
CA ALA A 195 -18.90 -3.87 -12.91
C ALA A 195 -18.59 -4.59 -14.22
N ARG A 196 -19.20 -5.77 -14.43
CA ARG A 196 -19.04 -6.56 -15.66
C ARG A 196 -19.45 -5.78 -16.89
N LYS A 197 -20.64 -5.17 -16.87
CA LYS A 197 -21.17 -4.38 -17.98
C LYS A 197 -20.37 -3.11 -18.22
N GLN A 198 -20.06 -2.38 -17.15
CA GLN A 198 -19.40 -1.08 -17.25
C GLN A 198 -17.98 -1.21 -17.80
N TYR A 199 -17.25 -2.26 -17.42
CA TYR A 199 -15.83 -2.44 -17.80
C TYR A 199 -15.62 -3.53 -18.85
N GLY A 200 -16.68 -4.18 -19.36
CA GLY A 200 -16.56 -5.24 -20.35
C GLY A 200 -15.79 -6.46 -19.82
N LEU A 201 -15.97 -6.81 -18.53
CA LEU A 201 -15.21 -7.89 -17.92
C LEU A 201 -15.62 -9.25 -18.48
N PRO A 202 -14.66 -10.13 -18.84
CA PRO A 202 -14.94 -11.50 -19.22
C PRO A 202 -15.61 -12.30 -18.07
N GLU A 203 -16.20 -13.43 -18.38
CA GLU A 203 -16.80 -14.30 -17.38
C GLU A 203 -15.76 -14.86 -16.40
N LYS A 204 -14.61 -15.30 -16.92
CA LYS A 204 -13.43 -15.75 -16.17
C LYS A 204 -12.21 -15.02 -16.68
N TYR A 205 -11.33 -14.62 -15.79
CA TYR A 205 -10.12 -13.89 -16.14
C TYR A 205 -9.02 -14.01 -15.08
N LEU A 206 -7.79 -13.79 -15.51
CA LEU A 206 -6.65 -13.51 -14.67
C LEU A 206 -6.65 -12.03 -14.32
N LEU A 207 -6.26 -11.66 -13.10
CA LEU A 207 -6.31 -10.28 -12.65
C LEU A 207 -4.92 -9.76 -12.26
N TYR A 208 -4.61 -8.55 -12.70
CA TYR A 208 -3.50 -7.73 -12.22
C TYR A 208 -4.04 -6.37 -11.78
N VAL A 209 -3.63 -5.88 -10.61
CA VAL A 209 -3.99 -4.55 -10.11
C VAL A 209 -2.76 -3.80 -9.62
N GLY A 210 -2.49 -2.63 -10.18
CA GLY A 210 -1.37 -1.79 -9.78
C GLY A 210 -1.03 -0.72 -10.82
N SER A 211 -0.23 0.29 -10.47
CA SER A 211 0.29 1.24 -11.45
C SER A 211 1.06 0.47 -12.53
N ILE A 212 0.78 0.80 -13.81
CA ILE A 212 1.40 0.09 -14.94
C ILE A 212 2.77 0.72 -15.18
N GLU A 213 3.77 0.23 -14.47
CA GLU A 213 5.16 0.68 -14.50
C GLU A 213 6.13 -0.51 -14.53
N SER A 214 7.33 -0.31 -15.06
CA SER A 214 8.31 -1.39 -15.28
C SER A 214 8.62 -2.21 -14.02
N ARG A 215 8.69 -1.56 -12.87
CA ARG A 215 8.93 -2.22 -11.59
C ARG A 215 7.84 -3.23 -11.21
N LYS A 216 6.59 -2.97 -11.60
CA LYS A 216 5.44 -3.84 -11.30
C LYS A 216 5.23 -4.95 -12.34
N ASN A 217 6.02 -4.93 -13.41
CA ASN A 217 6.33 -6.07 -14.28
C ASN A 217 5.13 -6.73 -15.00
N LEU A 218 4.13 -5.93 -15.41
CA LEU A 218 2.99 -6.44 -16.17
C LEU A 218 3.41 -7.15 -17.48
N LEU A 219 4.54 -6.73 -18.09
CA LEU A 219 5.06 -7.35 -19.31
C LEU A 219 5.43 -8.81 -19.10
N LEU A 220 5.90 -9.22 -17.91
CA LEU A 220 6.17 -10.62 -17.60
C LEU A 220 4.92 -11.48 -17.73
N ILE A 221 3.76 -10.97 -17.28
CA ILE A 221 2.49 -11.70 -17.41
C ILE A 221 2.14 -11.86 -18.90
N ALA A 222 2.25 -10.80 -19.69
CA ALA A 222 2.00 -10.88 -21.12
C ALA A 222 2.92 -11.91 -21.82
N LYS A 223 4.20 -11.96 -21.45
CA LYS A 223 5.14 -12.94 -21.96
C LYS A 223 4.80 -14.39 -21.51
N ALA A 224 4.44 -14.56 -20.25
CA ALA A 224 4.03 -15.86 -19.74
C ALA A 224 2.78 -16.39 -20.46
N LEU A 225 1.82 -15.53 -20.78
CA LEU A 225 0.60 -15.90 -21.50
C LEU A 225 0.82 -16.38 -22.94
N THR A 226 1.97 -16.11 -23.55
CA THR A 226 2.33 -16.70 -24.86
C THR A 226 2.85 -18.14 -24.75
N LYS A 227 3.19 -18.57 -23.52
CA LYS A 227 3.77 -19.89 -23.23
C LYS A 227 2.82 -20.79 -22.45
N ALA A 228 1.92 -20.18 -21.67
CA ALA A 228 0.94 -20.91 -20.87
C ALA A 228 -0.13 -21.57 -21.75
N SER A 229 -0.59 -22.76 -21.32
CA SER A 229 -1.73 -23.45 -21.91
C SER A 229 -3.09 -22.83 -21.52
N CYS A 230 -3.10 -22.00 -20.48
CA CYS A 230 -4.28 -21.30 -20.00
C CYS A 230 -4.73 -20.23 -21.01
N ASP A 231 -5.95 -20.32 -21.51
CA ASP A 231 -6.54 -19.39 -22.50
C ASP A 231 -7.27 -18.21 -21.89
N LEU A 232 -7.35 -18.09 -20.57
CA LEU A 232 -8.09 -17.00 -19.92
C LEU A 232 -7.49 -15.65 -20.29
N PRO A 233 -8.34 -14.63 -20.51
CA PRO A 233 -7.87 -13.25 -20.68
C PRO A 233 -7.31 -12.67 -19.40
N LEU A 234 -6.40 -11.73 -19.53
CA LEU A 234 -5.84 -10.92 -18.46
C LEU A 234 -6.59 -9.57 -18.38
N VAL A 235 -7.16 -9.28 -17.23
CA VAL A 235 -7.67 -7.95 -16.87
C VAL A 235 -6.58 -7.24 -16.07
N ALA A 236 -6.03 -6.17 -16.60
CA ALA A 236 -4.99 -5.36 -15.97
C ALA A 236 -5.55 -3.98 -15.59
N ILE A 237 -5.61 -3.67 -14.30
CA ILE A 237 -6.15 -2.41 -13.80
C ILE A 237 -5.03 -1.53 -13.27
N GLY A 238 -4.92 -0.32 -13.82
CA GLY A 238 -3.92 0.62 -13.34
C GLY A 238 -3.88 1.93 -14.11
N LYS A 239 -3.10 2.88 -13.59
CA LYS A 239 -2.89 4.14 -14.29
C LYS A 239 -2.06 3.89 -15.56
N HIS A 240 -2.50 4.47 -16.66
CA HIS A 240 -1.73 4.46 -17.93
C HIS A 240 -0.40 5.20 -17.76
N THR A 241 0.66 4.62 -18.30
CA THR A 241 2.00 5.18 -18.34
C THR A 241 2.65 4.82 -19.68
N PRO A 242 3.77 5.41 -20.09
CA PRO A 242 4.49 5.00 -21.30
C PRO A 242 4.86 3.50 -21.33
N TYR A 243 5.06 2.88 -20.17
CA TYR A 243 5.31 1.43 -20.07
C TYR A 243 4.07 0.61 -20.45
N ALA A 244 2.86 1.12 -20.24
CA ALA A 244 1.64 0.46 -20.71
C ALA A 244 1.63 0.29 -22.24
N ASP A 245 2.15 1.26 -22.97
CA ASP A 245 2.25 1.20 -24.44
C ASP A 245 3.20 0.09 -24.91
N THR A 246 4.30 -0.13 -24.18
CA THR A 246 5.23 -1.25 -24.40
C THR A 246 4.52 -2.61 -24.22
N VAL A 247 3.70 -2.75 -23.16
CA VAL A 247 2.93 -3.98 -22.91
C VAL A 247 1.90 -4.21 -24.01
N LEU A 248 1.17 -3.17 -24.42
CA LEU A 248 0.18 -3.25 -25.50
C LEU A 248 0.82 -3.56 -26.85
N GLN A 249 2.00 -3.02 -27.13
CA GLN A 249 2.75 -3.34 -28.33
C GLN A 249 3.14 -4.82 -28.34
N TYR A 250 3.73 -5.31 -27.25
CA TYR A 250 4.06 -6.74 -27.12
C TYR A 250 2.83 -7.63 -27.33
N ALA A 251 1.70 -7.26 -26.73
CA ALA A 251 0.45 -8.04 -26.86
C ALA A 251 -0.03 -8.09 -28.33
N ARG A 252 0.08 -6.98 -29.09
CA ARG A 252 -0.26 -6.96 -30.52
C ARG A 252 0.65 -7.85 -31.35
N GLU A 253 1.96 -7.76 -31.11
CA GLU A 253 2.98 -8.51 -31.87
C GLU A 253 2.92 -10.02 -31.61
N ASN A 254 2.37 -10.44 -30.46
CA ASN A 254 2.31 -11.83 -30.04
C ASN A 254 0.88 -12.41 -29.97
N GLY A 255 -0.09 -11.82 -30.64
CA GLY A 255 -1.45 -12.38 -30.78
C GLY A 255 -2.31 -12.31 -29.50
N LEU A 256 -1.93 -11.49 -28.52
CA LEU A 256 -2.66 -11.34 -27.25
C LEU A 256 -3.67 -10.17 -27.23
N SER A 257 -3.89 -9.50 -28.37
CA SER A 257 -4.78 -8.31 -28.42
C SER A 257 -6.17 -8.56 -27.87
N ASN A 258 -6.73 -9.75 -28.08
CA ASN A 258 -8.05 -10.15 -27.59
C ASN A 258 -8.01 -10.78 -26.19
N ARG A 259 -6.82 -10.99 -25.63
CA ARG A 259 -6.62 -11.61 -24.32
C ARG A 259 -6.10 -10.63 -23.25
N LEU A 260 -5.84 -9.37 -23.59
CA LEU A 260 -5.40 -8.34 -22.66
C LEU A 260 -6.42 -7.20 -22.62
N LEU A 261 -7.18 -7.11 -21.56
CA LEU A 261 -8.07 -6.00 -21.25
C LEU A 261 -7.38 -5.07 -20.26
N MET A 262 -6.94 -3.90 -20.70
CA MET A 262 -6.29 -2.90 -19.85
C MET A 262 -7.28 -1.80 -19.47
N LEU A 263 -7.56 -1.66 -18.18
CA LEU A 263 -8.54 -0.73 -17.64
C LEU A 263 -7.87 0.40 -16.86
N HIS A 264 -8.34 1.61 -17.12
CA HIS A 264 -7.87 2.83 -16.44
C HIS A 264 -9.04 3.52 -15.74
N ASN A 265 -8.74 4.22 -14.64
CA ASN A 265 -9.74 5.00 -13.90
C ASN A 265 -10.94 4.19 -13.38
N VAL A 266 -10.72 2.92 -13.03
CA VAL A 266 -11.75 2.09 -12.39
C VAL A 266 -12.09 2.70 -11.02
N SER A 267 -13.38 2.88 -10.73
CA SER A 267 -13.81 3.39 -9.43
C SER A 267 -13.57 2.35 -8.34
N PHE A 268 -13.03 2.80 -7.19
CA PHE A 268 -12.69 1.92 -6.07
C PHE A 268 -13.87 1.05 -5.60
N ARG A 269 -15.08 1.55 -5.67
CA ARG A 269 -16.30 0.79 -5.28
C ARG A 269 -16.45 -0.56 -5.98
N TYR A 270 -15.87 -0.71 -7.18
CA TYR A 270 -15.95 -1.95 -7.96
C TYR A 270 -14.80 -2.92 -7.72
N PHE A 271 -13.73 -2.48 -7.03
CA PHE A 271 -12.56 -3.34 -6.83
C PHE A 271 -12.89 -4.66 -6.13
N PRO A 272 -13.66 -4.68 -5.00
CA PRO A 272 -14.01 -5.95 -4.37
C PRO A 272 -14.76 -6.90 -5.30
N ALA A 273 -15.69 -6.37 -6.10
CA ALA A 273 -16.43 -7.16 -7.08
C ALA A 273 -15.52 -7.73 -8.19
N ILE A 274 -14.61 -6.91 -8.71
CA ILE A 274 -13.66 -7.30 -9.76
C ILE A 274 -12.69 -8.36 -9.25
N TYR A 275 -12.13 -8.20 -8.05
CA TYR A 275 -11.28 -9.23 -7.46
C TYR A 275 -12.04 -10.53 -7.27
N GLN A 276 -13.25 -10.51 -6.66
CA GLN A 276 -14.04 -11.72 -6.38
C GLN A 276 -14.55 -12.46 -7.62
N MET A 277 -14.55 -11.81 -8.80
CA MET A 277 -14.89 -12.45 -10.07
C MET A 277 -13.67 -13.02 -10.81
N ALA A 278 -12.45 -12.70 -10.37
CA ALA A 278 -11.24 -13.20 -10.98
C ALA A 278 -10.97 -14.67 -10.61
N SER A 279 -10.31 -15.40 -11.52
CA SER A 279 -9.92 -16.80 -11.29
C SER A 279 -8.55 -16.93 -10.63
N LEU A 280 -7.67 -15.95 -10.83
CA LEU A 280 -6.31 -15.93 -10.31
C LEU A 280 -5.80 -14.50 -10.27
N PHE A 281 -5.14 -14.10 -9.19
CA PHE A 281 -4.45 -12.83 -9.08
C PHE A 281 -2.94 -13.00 -9.29
N ILE A 282 -2.34 -12.18 -10.15
CA ILE A 282 -0.92 -12.27 -10.50
C ILE A 282 -0.24 -10.94 -10.23
N TYR A 283 0.79 -10.94 -9.38
CA TYR A 283 1.50 -9.72 -8.98
C TYR A 283 3.02 -9.92 -8.99
N PRO A 284 3.65 -9.93 -10.20
CA PRO A 284 5.07 -10.26 -10.38
C PRO A 284 6.00 -9.06 -10.19
N SER A 285 5.68 -8.16 -9.26
CA SER A 285 6.48 -6.95 -8.99
C SER A 285 7.89 -7.32 -8.57
N PHE A 286 8.90 -6.64 -9.11
CA PHE A 286 10.29 -6.81 -8.70
C PHE A 286 10.49 -6.47 -7.22
N PHE A 287 9.82 -5.42 -6.74
CA PHE A 287 9.95 -5.01 -5.35
C PHE A 287 8.80 -4.11 -4.89
N GLU A 288 8.34 -4.34 -3.67
CA GLU A 288 7.31 -3.54 -2.98
C GLU A 288 7.73 -3.27 -1.53
N GLY A 289 7.04 -2.34 -0.87
CA GLY A 289 7.17 -2.12 0.56
C GLY A 289 6.43 -3.16 1.39
N PHE A 290 5.26 -3.63 0.90
CA PHE A 290 4.50 -4.70 1.54
C PHE A 290 3.75 -5.58 0.53
N GLY A 291 2.70 -5.13 -0.13
CA GLY A 291 1.93 -5.94 -1.08
C GLY A 291 0.42 -5.93 -0.78
N ILE A 292 -0.15 -4.77 -0.50
CA ILE A 292 -1.59 -4.61 -0.23
C ILE A 292 -2.46 -5.32 -1.30
N PRO A 293 -2.17 -5.25 -2.62
CA PRO A 293 -2.97 -5.96 -3.63
C PRO A 293 -3.03 -7.48 -3.45
N ILE A 294 -2.00 -8.08 -2.86
CA ILE A 294 -2.02 -9.51 -2.49
C ILE A 294 -3.04 -9.76 -1.37
N LEU A 295 -3.07 -8.90 -0.34
CA LEU A 295 -4.07 -9.02 0.73
C LEU A 295 -5.50 -8.81 0.21
N GLU A 296 -5.68 -7.86 -0.72
CA GLU A 296 -6.97 -7.64 -1.39
C GLU A 296 -7.43 -8.92 -2.11
N ALA A 297 -6.51 -9.60 -2.80
CA ALA A 297 -6.79 -10.86 -3.49
C ALA A 297 -7.11 -12.00 -2.52
N LEU A 298 -6.31 -12.20 -1.48
CA LEU A 298 -6.54 -13.25 -0.48
C LEU A 298 -7.88 -13.07 0.26
N ASN A 299 -8.21 -11.82 0.65
CA ASN A 299 -9.49 -11.51 1.29
C ASN A 299 -10.67 -11.61 0.31
N SER A 300 -10.43 -11.45 -0.98
CA SER A 300 -11.41 -11.69 -2.05
C SER A 300 -11.56 -13.17 -2.40
N LYS A 301 -10.84 -14.06 -1.72
CA LYS A 301 -10.90 -15.53 -1.88
C LYS A 301 -10.51 -15.99 -3.28
N ILE A 302 -9.41 -15.46 -3.82
CA ILE A 302 -8.83 -15.90 -5.08
C ILE A 302 -7.38 -16.34 -4.89
N PRO A 303 -6.90 -17.36 -5.65
CA PRO A 303 -5.51 -17.78 -5.60
C PRO A 303 -4.56 -16.64 -5.99
N VAL A 304 -3.33 -16.68 -5.48
CA VAL A 304 -2.32 -15.63 -5.71
C VAL A 304 -1.02 -16.22 -6.24
N ILE A 305 -0.49 -15.62 -7.30
CA ILE A 305 0.90 -15.78 -7.74
C ILE A 305 1.61 -14.44 -7.54
N GLY A 306 2.65 -14.43 -6.72
CA GLY A 306 3.54 -13.29 -6.48
C GLY A 306 4.94 -13.51 -7.02
N ALA A 307 5.85 -12.56 -6.78
CA ALA A 307 7.28 -12.72 -7.05
C ALA A 307 8.08 -12.93 -5.77
N THR A 308 9.20 -13.67 -5.88
CA THR A 308 10.16 -13.84 -4.79
C THR A 308 11.06 -12.61 -4.61
N GLY A 309 11.81 -12.57 -3.51
CA GLY A 309 12.90 -11.62 -3.29
C GLY A 309 12.48 -10.26 -2.76
N SER A 310 11.21 -10.10 -2.35
CA SER A 310 10.71 -8.88 -1.72
C SER A 310 9.81 -9.19 -0.52
N CYS A 311 9.00 -8.24 -0.12
CA CYS A 311 8.01 -8.41 0.96
C CYS A 311 6.71 -9.12 0.53
N LEU A 312 6.58 -9.52 -0.74
CA LEU A 312 5.35 -10.14 -1.25
C LEU A 312 5.07 -11.48 -0.57
N GLU A 313 6.14 -12.21 -0.18
CA GLU A 313 6.04 -13.46 0.58
C GLU A 313 5.50 -13.21 2.00
N GLU A 314 5.82 -12.05 2.60
CA GLU A 314 5.26 -11.63 3.89
C GLU A 314 3.76 -11.28 3.80
N ALA A 315 3.31 -10.76 2.65
CA ALA A 315 1.91 -10.41 2.43
C ALA A 315 1.05 -11.62 2.02
N GLY A 316 1.60 -12.54 1.22
CA GLY A 316 0.85 -13.67 0.64
C GLY A 316 0.96 -14.98 1.39
N GLY A 317 1.97 -15.13 2.27
CA GLY A 317 2.20 -16.36 3.06
C GLY A 317 2.62 -17.57 2.21
N GLU A 318 2.77 -18.70 2.87
CA GLU A 318 3.29 -19.93 2.28
C GLU A 318 2.34 -20.65 1.30
N HIS A 319 1.06 -20.31 1.31
CA HIS A 319 0.06 -20.91 0.45
C HIS A 319 -0.20 -20.11 -0.85
N SER A 320 0.52 -19.03 -1.08
CA SER A 320 0.64 -18.38 -2.39
C SER A 320 1.81 -18.98 -3.17
N ILE A 321 1.77 -18.89 -4.50
CA ILE A 321 2.90 -19.32 -5.33
C ILE A 321 3.80 -18.12 -5.60
N TYR A 322 5.12 -18.34 -5.57
CA TYR A 322 6.09 -17.28 -5.85
C TYR A 322 7.03 -17.71 -6.96
N ILE A 323 7.29 -16.78 -7.87
CA ILE A 323 8.13 -16.98 -9.06
C ILE A 323 9.27 -15.96 -9.10
N ASN A 324 10.32 -16.32 -9.82
CA ASN A 324 11.35 -15.34 -10.15
C ASN A 324 10.79 -14.27 -11.10
N PRO A 325 10.82 -12.98 -10.75
CA PRO A 325 10.26 -11.89 -11.57
C PRO A 325 10.96 -11.68 -12.92
N GLU A 326 12.00 -12.42 -13.22
CA GLU A 326 12.71 -12.43 -14.50
C GLU A 326 12.43 -13.68 -15.34
N ASN A 327 11.64 -14.66 -14.81
CA ASN A 327 11.42 -15.95 -15.46
C ASN A 327 9.97 -16.11 -15.95
N GLU A 328 9.76 -15.83 -17.23
CA GLU A 328 8.44 -15.92 -17.86
C GLU A 328 7.93 -17.36 -18.01
N GLN A 329 8.83 -18.36 -18.12
CA GLN A 329 8.42 -19.76 -18.18
C GLN A 329 7.91 -20.25 -16.83
N GLU A 330 8.60 -19.92 -15.74
CA GLU A 330 8.18 -20.26 -14.38
C GLU A 330 6.79 -19.67 -14.05
N LEU A 331 6.52 -18.42 -14.52
CA LEU A 331 5.20 -17.83 -14.37
C LEU A 331 4.14 -18.55 -15.21
N ALA A 332 4.46 -18.96 -16.45
CA ALA A 332 3.55 -19.72 -17.30
C ALA A 332 3.20 -21.08 -16.66
N ASP A 333 4.20 -21.81 -16.19
CA ASP A 333 4.01 -23.10 -15.52
C ASP A 333 3.20 -22.95 -14.23
N ALA A 334 3.41 -21.88 -13.46
CA ALA A 334 2.64 -21.58 -12.25
C ALA A 334 1.17 -21.26 -12.58
N ILE A 335 0.89 -20.48 -13.63
CA ILE A 335 -0.47 -20.21 -14.11
C ILE A 335 -1.16 -21.51 -14.47
N ASP A 336 -0.55 -22.35 -15.31
CA ASP A 336 -1.12 -23.61 -15.75
C ASP A 336 -1.37 -24.56 -14.58
N ARG A 337 -0.39 -24.69 -13.67
CA ARG A 337 -0.51 -25.50 -12.45
C ARG A 337 -1.73 -25.10 -11.60
N VAL A 338 -1.95 -23.81 -11.40
CA VAL A 338 -3.10 -23.33 -10.62
C VAL A 338 -4.39 -23.54 -11.39
N MET A 339 -4.44 -23.18 -12.69
CA MET A 339 -5.67 -23.18 -13.46
C MET A 339 -6.18 -24.57 -13.81
N THR A 340 -5.31 -25.58 -13.87
CA THR A 340 -5.67 -26.98 -14.14
C THR A 340 -5.90 -27.82 -12.88
N ASN A 341 -5.69 -27.28 -11.68
CA ASN A 341 -5.80 -28.02 -10.41
C ASN A 341 -6.80 -27.38 -9.44
N PRO A 342 -8.10 -27.76 -9.50
CA PRO A 342 -9.13 -27.22 -8.60
C PRO A 342 -8.84 -27.45 -7.11
N THR A 343 -8.23 -28.59 -6.75
CA THR A 343 -7.86 -28.88 -5.35
C THR A 343 -6.83 -27.90 -4.84
N LEU A 344 -5.80 -27.60 -5.65
CA LEU A 344 -4.80 -26.59 -5.31
C LEU A 344 -5.42 -25.20 -5.18
N GLN A 345 -6.33 -24.82 -6.10
CA GLN A 345 -7.03 -23.54 -6.01
C GLN A 345 -7.80 -23.42 -4.70
N GLN A 346 -8.55 -24.45 -4.32
CA GLN A 346 -9.29 -24.46 -3.07
C GLN A 346 -8.38 -24.34 -1.85
N GLU A 347 -7.29 -25.11 -1.80
CA GLU A 347 -6.29 -25.01 -0.73
C GLU A 347 -5.68 -23.60 -0.63
N MET A 348 -5.26 -23.04 -1.75
CA MET A 348 -4.72 -21.67 -1.81
C MET A 348 -5.72 -20.64 -1.29
N VAL A 349 -7.00 -20.76 -1.63
CA VAL A 349 -8.06 -19.84 -1.17
C VAL A 349 -8.32 -20.00 0.33
N GLU A 350 -8.49 -21.22 0.83
CA GLU A 350 -8.79 -21.49 2.24
C GLU A 350 -7.64 -21.00 3.14
N LYS A 351 -6.43 -21.50 2.85
CA LYS A 351 -5.25 -21.17 3.63
C LYS A 351 -4.78 -19.72 3.46
N GLY A 352 -4.90 -19.19 2.26
CA GLY A 352 -4.60 -17.78 1.99
C GLY A 352 -5.53 -16.84 2.75
N THR A 353 -6.83 -17.14 2.82
CA THR A 353 -7.80 -16.35 3.60
C THR A 353 -7.51 -16.44 5.10
N GLU A 354 -7.20 -17.64 5.62
CA GLU A 354 -6.79 -17.84 7.01
C GLU A 354 -5.53 -17.01 7.34
N TYR A 355 -4.53 -17.06 6.46
CA TYR A 355 -3.31 -16.28 6.61
C TYR A 355 -3.57 -14.77 6.62
N ALA A 356 -4.43 -14.27 5.71
CA ALA A 356 -4.74 -12.85 5.57
C ALA A 356 -5.46 -12.26 6.80
N ALA A 357 -6.16 -13.07 7.59
CA ALA A 357 -6.87 -12.62 8.80
C ALA A 357 -5.95 -11.94 9.83
N ARG A 358 -4.66 -12.31 9.87
CA ARG A 358 -3.65 -11.67 10.75
C ARG A 358 -3.40 -10.20 10.47
N PHE A 359 -3.78 -9.71 9.29
CA PHE A 359 -3.64 -8.32 8.86
C PHE A 359 -4.94 -7.51 9.04
N GLY A 360 -5.87 -8.03 9.83
CA GLY A 360 -7.12 -7.34 10.16
C GLY A 360 -6.87 -6.00 10.85
N GLN A 361 -7.73 -5.00 10.56
CA GLN A 361 -7.54 -3.63 11.05
C GLN A 361 -7.45 -3.57 12.58
N GLU A 362 -8.30 -4.30 13.30
CA GLU A 362 -8.26 -4.31 14.77
C GLU A 362 -6.93 -4.83 15.30
N ILE A 363 -6.42 -5.95 14.77
CA ILE A 363 -5.16 -6.55 15.20
C ILE A 363 -4.00 -5.58 15.03
N LEU A 364 -3.89 -4.99 13.82
CA LEU A 364 -2.82 -4.04 13.52
C LEU A 364 -2.95 -2.74 14.32
N THR A 365 -4.18 -2.30 14.60
CA THR A 365 -4.42 -1.13 15.43
C THR A 365 -4.00 -1.36 16.88
N ARG A 366 -4.30 -2.54 17.44
CA ARG A 366 -3.87 -2.90 18.79
C ARG A 366 -2.34 -2.95 18.88
N GLN A 367 -1.66 -3.57 17.91
CA GLN A 367 -0.19 -3.57 17.84
C GLN A 367 0.38 -2.15 17.76
N MET A 368 -0.25 -1.25 17.00
CA MET A 368 0.13 0.15 16.89
C MET A 368 -0.02 0.87 18.24
N MET A 369 -1.14 0.67 18.93
CA MET A 369 -1.41 1.29 20.22
C MET A 369 -0.47 0.75 21.31
N GLU A 370 -0.24 -0.55 21.37
CA GLU A 370 0.74 -1.16 22.27
C GLU A 370 2.14 -0.56 22.07
N HIS A 371 2.53 -0.37 20.80
CA HIS A 371 3.79 0.27 20.48
C HIS A 371 3.83 1.74 20.95
N TYR A 372 2.75 2.49 20.80
CA TYR A 372 2.68 3.86 21.31
C TYR A 372 2.79 3.93 22.84
N LEU A 373 2.18 2.99 23.54
CA LEU A 373 2.23 2.92 25.01
C LEU A 373 3.59 2.49 25.54
N SER A 374 4.42 1.83 24.74
CA SER A 374 5.77 1.37 25.11
C SER A 374 6.85 2.46 25.03
N LEU A 375 6.55 3.66 24.56
CA LEU A 375 7.50 4.77 24.35
C LEU A 375 7.47 5.80 25.49
#